data_9cdf4c6a5aa2589860a06b9eabcfce51
#
_entry.id   9cdf4c6a5aa2589860a06b9eabcfce51
#
_cell.length_a   1.000
_cell.length_b   1.000
_cell.length_c   1.000
_cell.angle_alpha   90.00
_cell.angle_beta   90.00
_cell.angle_gamma   90.00
#
_symmetry.space_group_name_H-M   'P 1'
#
loop_
_entity.id
_entity.type
_entity.pdbx_description
1 polymer ?
#
loop_
_entity_poly.entity_id
_entity_poly.type
_entity_poly.pdbx_seq_one_letter_code
_entity_poly.pdbx_strand_id
1 'polypeptide(L)'
;MLSKAHQATPYTDRAIYLTPANGFGTDLPKVPRHAFVAERDRAMDSSTGTACINLDLQAVLGTSYPATTPNLLAKYLRVAAGESLTIAPDASGEVYFALQGDAVIAKRADSIEAREGDVICLPGGGETTITATSGDCVVYSVTDEPALAWLGARAPDEGQSRVAAVHYPASEIDACLNSVHDRVTDERLTGKFVLFSGPGAAETNTVTRTISLAMNSLEAGGTQEAHRHNAVALTLCLQGEHVYSLVDGARSDWHQHAVLITPPASLHSHHNEGNKRMLSLVAQDGGLFYNARTVGFSFD
;
A
#
# COMPACT_ATOMS: atom_id res chain seq x y z
N MET A 1 54.92 7.87 19.32
CA MET A 1 53.80 8.68 19.85
C MET A 1 52.95 7.75 20.69
N LEU A 2 52.92 7.93 22.01
CA LEU A 2 52.10 7.11 22.92
C LEU A 2 50.62 7.45 22.66
N SER A 3 49.84 6.46 22.23
CA SER A 3 48.39 6.51 22.20
C SER A 3 47.90 6.90 23.59
N LYS A 4 47.30 8.07 23.73
CA LYS A 4 46.52 8.40 24.93
C LYS A 4 45.44 7.33 25.03
N ALA A 5 45.51 6.49 26.10
CA ALA A 5 44.45 5.58 26.43
C ALA A 5 43.12 6.40 26.48
N HIS A 6 42.20 6.15 25.58
CA HIS A 6 40.92 6.82 25.59
C HIS A 6 40.20 6.37 26.87
N GLN A 7 39.86 7.31 27.75
CA GLN A 7 39.13 6.98 28.96
C GLN A 7 37.73 6.56 28.56
N ALA A 8 37.35 5.31 28.87
CA ALA A 8 36.04 4.78 28.58
C ALA A 8 34.95 5.66 29.21
N THR A 9 33.92 5.99 28.43
CA THR A 9 32.77 6.75 28.88
C THR A 9 31.49 5.99 28.46
N PRO A 10 30.32 6.25 29.09
CA PRO A 10 29.07 5.64 28.66
C PRO A 10 28.72 5.88 27.18
N TYR A 11 29.36 6.85 26.57
CA TYR A 11 29.17 7.15 25.14
C TYR A 11 30.09 6.28 24.27
N THR A 12 31.35 6.12 24.64
CA THR A 12 32.32 5.28 23.93
C THR A 12 31.95 3.79 24.05
N ASP A 13 31.37 3.37 25.17
CA ASP A 13 30.95 1.99 25.42
C ASP A 13 29.74 1.56 24.55
N ARG A 14 28.99 2.52 24.01
CA ARG A 14 27.88 2.26 23.08
C ARG A 14 28.31 2.26 21.62
N ALA A 15 29.54 2.66 21.33
CA ALA A 15 29.99 2.73 19.93
C ALA A 15 30.21 1.33 19.37
N ILE A 16 29.57 1.07 18.21
CA ILE A 16 29.75 -0.16 17.47
C ILE A 16 30.48 0.16 16.16
N TYR A 17 31.59 -0.53 15.93
CA TYR A 17 32.37 -0.36 14.71
C TYR A 17 32.21 -1.58 13.81
N LEU A 18 31.75 -1.35 12.58
CA LEU A 18 31.64 -2.38 11.56
C LEU A 18 32.80 -2.27 10.58
N THR A 19 33.19 -3.39 10.00
CA THR A 19 34.26 -3.48 9.01
C THR A 19 33.67 -3.96 7.67
N PRO A 20 34.40 -3.92 6.55
CA PRO A 20 33.93 -4.47 5.29
C PRO A 20 33.47 -5.94 5.36
N ALA A 21 33.98 -6.69 6.34
CA ALA A 21 33.59 -8.10 6.54
C ALA A 21 32.16 -8.29 7.06
N ASN A 22 31.61 -7.29 7.75
CA ASN A 22 30.29 -7.38 8.39
C ASN A 22 29.45 -6.10 8.29
N GLY A 23 29.90 -5.08 7.56
CA GLY A 23 29.22 -3.78 7.50
C GLY A 23 28.11 -3.70 6.43
N PHE A 24 28.04 -4.65 5.50
CA PHE A 24 27.09 -4.60 4.37
C PHE A 24 25.93 -5.61 4.46
N GLY A 25 25.85 -6.37 5.54
CA GLY A 25 24.75 -7.28 5.83
C GLY A 25 23.83 -6.73 6.90
N THR A 26 22.55 -7.09 6.85
CA THR A 26 21.59 -6.87 7.93
C THR A 26 20.93 -8.20 8.28
N ASP A 27 20.62 -8.40 9.56
CA ASP A 27 19.92 -9.58 10.06
C ASP A 27 18.39 -9.42 10.00
N LEU A 28 17.90 -8.37 9.30
CA LEU A 28 16.47 -8.13 9.15
C LEU A 28 15.83 -9.20 8.24
N PRO A 29 14.70 -9.78 8.64
CA PRO A 29 13.96 -10.73 7.80
C PRO A 29 13.56 -10.12 6.46
N LYS A 30 13.65 -10.90 5.39
CA LYS A 30 13.20 -10.48 4.07
C LYS A 30 11.68 -10.33 4.05
N VAL A 31 11.19 -9.38 3.27
CA VAL A 31 9.77 -9.28 2.97
C VAL A 31 9.34 -10.54 2.20
N PRO A 32 8.36 -11.30 2.68
CA PRO A 32 7.91 -12.49 1.99
C PRO A 32 6.98 -12.16 0.83
N ARG A 33 6.92 -13.03 -0.17
CA ARG A 33 5.75 -13.16 -1.04
C ARG A 33 4.61 -13.73 -0.20
N HIS A 34 3.46 -13.07 -0.19
CA HIS A 34 2.31 -13.47 0.62
C HIS A 34 0.99 -13.09 -0.06
N ALA A 35 -0.08 -13.83 0.22
CA ALA A 35 -1.43 -13.52 -0.20
C ALA A 35 -2.37 -13.57 1.02
N PHE A 36 -3.04 -12.48 1.32
CA PHE A 36 -3.95 -12.33 2.46
C PHE A 36 -5.35 -12.83 2.12
N VAL A 37 -5.50 -14.14 1.95
CA VAL A 37 -6.79 -14.78 1.61
C VAL A 37 -7.67 -14.95 2.84
N ALA A 38 -7.10 -15.37 3.97
CA ALA A 38 -7.86 -15.60 5.20
C ALA A 38 -8.43 -14.28 5.78
N GLU A 39 -7.64 -13.20 5.74
CA GLU A 39 -8.06 -11.88 6.18
C GLU A 39 -9.16 -11.32 5.25
N ARG A 40 -9.02 -11.54 3.93
CA ARG A 40 -10.05 -11.21 2.95
C ARG A 40 -11.34 -11.97 3.21
N ASP A 41 -11.27 -13.28 3.41
CA ASP A 41 -12.42 -14.12 3.67
C ASP A 41 -13.16 -13.64 4.93
N ARG A 42 -12.41 -13.33 6.00
CA ARG A 42 -12.97 -12.74 7.22
C ARG A 42 -13.62 -11.38 6.96
N ALA A 43 -13.02 -10.52 6.13
CA ALA A 43 -13.57 -9.20 5.82
C ALA A 43 -14.86 -9.29 5.00
N MET A 44 -14.99 -10.30 4.12
CA MET A 44 -16.16 -10.50 3.27
C MET A 44 -17.28 -11.30 3.96
N ASP A 45 -16.99 -11.95 5.07
CA ASP A 45 -17.98 -12.71 5.85
C ASP A 45 -18.85 -11.77 6.68
N SER A 46 -20.17 -11.75 6.39
CA SER A 46 -21.13 -10.93 7.13
C SER A 46 -21.21 -11.28 8.62
N SER A 47 -20.86 -12.50 9.01
CA SER A 47 -20.85 -12.94 10.42
C SER A 47 -19.73 -12.31 11.24
N THR A 48 -18.73 -11.69 10.61
CA THR A 48 -17.63 -10.99 11.31
C THR A 48 -18.10 -9.73 12.05
N GLY A 49 -19.20 -9.08 11.60
CA GLY A 49 -19.66 -7.82 12.17
C GLY A 49 -18.71 -6.65 11.84
N THR A 50 -18.78 -5.58 12.63
CA THR A 50 -17.87 -4.43 12.47
C THR A 50 -16.51 -4.75 13.06
N ALA A 51 -15.46 -4.64 12.24
CA ALA A 51 -14.10 -5.01 12.61
C ALA A 51 -13.03 -4.29 11.78
N CYS A 52 -11.91 -3.98 12.43
CA CYS A 52 -10.64 -3.63 11.80
C CYS A 52 -9.77 -4.90 11.69
N ILE A 53 -9.41 -5.29 10.48
CA ILE A 53 -8.66 -6.51 10.19
C ILE A 53 -7.32 -6.12 9.57
N ASN A 54 -6.26 -6.17 10.36
CA ASN A 54 -4.91 -5.88 9.87
C ASN A 54 -4.42 -7.02 8.97
N LEU A 55 -3.75 -6.67 7.88
CA LEU A 55 -2.98 -7.58 7.05
C LEU A 55 -1.56 -7.61 7.63
N ASP A 56 -1.37 -8.39 8.68
CA ASP A 56 -0.23 -8.25 9.58
C ASP A 56 0.78 -9.40 9.44
N LEU A 57 2.01 -9.03 9.15
CA LEU A 57 3.18 -9.91 9.10
C LEU A 57 4.22 -9.57 10.17
N GLN A 58 3.83 -8.90 11.26
CA GLN A 58 4.73 -8.49 12.35
C GLN A 58 5.68 -9.62 12.78
N ALA A 59 5.15 -10.82 13.02
CA ALA A 59 5.93 -11.96 13.46
C ALA A 59 6.96 -12.41 12.41
N VAL A 60 6.62 -12.33 11.12
CA VAL A 60 7.50 -12.71 10.01
C VAL A 60 8.58 -11.66 9.76
N LEU A 61 8.21 -10.38 9.87
CA LEU A 61 9.10 -9.23 9.66
C LEU A 61 9.98 -8.93 10.88
N GLY A 62 9.66 -9.51 12.06
CA GLY A 62 10.38 -9.27 13.30
C GLY A 62 10.21 -7.84 13.85
N THR A 63 9.09 -7.18 13.54
CA THR A 63 8.77 -5.86 14.06
C THR A 63 8.09 -5.94 15.43
N SER A 64 8.13 -4.85 16.21
CA SER A 64 7.40 -4.74 17.49
C SER A 64 6.03 -4.08 17.37
N TYR A 65 5.57 -3.83 16.15
CA TYR A 65 4.32 -3.17 15.79
C TYR A 65 3.71 -3.87 14.58
N PRO A 66 2.37 -3.78 14.37
CA PRO A 66 1.71 -4.34 13.20
C PRO A 66 2.28 -3.78 11.90
N ALA A 67 2.55 -4.65 10.93
CA ALA A 67 3.13 -4.27 9.66
C ALA A 67 2.78 -5.31 8.57
N THR A 68 2.27 -4.84 7.43
CA THR A 68 2.12 -5.67 6.23
C THR A 68 3.46 -5.82 5.53
N THR A 69 4.21 -4.73 5.49
CA THR A 69 5.58 -4.62 4.99
C THR A 69 6.35 -3.67 5.91
N PRO A 70 7.67 -3.56 5.81
CA PRO A 70 8.44 -2.67 6.70
C PRO A 70 7.94 -1.23 6.76
N ASN A 71 7.33 -0.72 5.69
CA ASN A 71 6.89 0.67 5.58
C ASN A 71 5.37 0.86 5.52
N LEU A 72 4.60 -0.20 5.27
CA LEU A 72 3.16 -0.09 5.03
C LEU A 72 2.36 -1.04 5.92
N LEU A 73 1.21 -0.57 6.40
CA LEU A 73 0.17 -1.39 7.02
C LEU A 73 -1.11 -1.28 6.21
N ALA A 74 -1.56 -2.41 5.66
CA ALA A 74 -2.84 -2.55 5.00
C ALA A 74 -3.87 -3.16 5.94
N LYS A 75 -5.14 -2.79 5.77
CA LYS A 75 -6.26 -3.22 6.61
C LYS A 75 -7.52 -3.39 5.78
N TYR A 76 -8.37 -4.32 6.18
CA TYR A 76 -9.79 -4.27 5.82
C TYR A 76 -10.57 -3.69 7.00
N LEU A 77 -11.38 -2.69 6.71
CA LEU A 77 -12.29 -2.02 7.65
C LEU A 77 -13.71 -2.44 7.27
N ARG A 78 -14.23 -3.46 7.97
CA ARG A 78 -15.58 -3.93 7.78
C ARG A 78 -16.50 -3.18 8.72
N VAL A 79 -17.64 -2.67 8.22
CA VAL A 79 -18.66 -1.99 9.01
C VAL A 79 -20.01 -2.61 8.66
N ALA A 80 -20.71 -3.13 9.66
CA ALA A 80 -22.04 -3.68 9.49
C ALA A 80 -23.07 -2.58 9.24
N ALA A 81 -24.17 -2.93 8.61
CA ALA A 81 -25.25 -2.02 8.26
C ALA A 81 -25.73 -1.19 9.46
N GLY A 82 -25.73 0.14 9.31
CA GLY A 82 -26.14 1.08 10.35
C GLY A 82 -25.14 1.31 11.48
N GLU A 83 -23.94 0.72 11.37
CA GLU A 83 -22.85 0.89 12.35
C GLU A 83 -21.78 1.85 11.84
N SER A 84 -20.85 2.17 12.72
CA SER A 84 -19.64 2.96 12.42
C SER A 84 -18.42 2.34 13.06
N LEU A 85 -17.27 2.50 12.41
CA LEU A 85 -15.95 2.11 12.91
C LEU A 85 -15.06 3.33 12.97
N THR A 86 -14.51 3.63 14.15
CA THR A 86 -13.52 4.69 14.32
C THR A 86 -12.13 4.10 14.50
N ILE A 87 -11.17 4.60 13.76
CA ILE A 87 -9.75 4.26 13.85
C ILE A 87 -8.93 5.53 14.02
N ALA A 88 -7.72 5.42 14.57
CA ALA A 88 -6.79 6.54 14.76
C ALA A 88 -5.38 6.12 14.33
N PRO A 89 -5.08 6.03 13.02
CA PRO A 89 -3.77 5.62 12.54
C PRO A 89 -2.70 6.65 12.90
N ASP A 90 -1.56 6.17 13.43
CA ASP A 90 -0.37 7.00 13.63
C ASP A 90 0.43 7.06 12.32
N ALA A 91 -0.13 7.76 11.32
CA ALA A 91 0.34 7.78 9.94
C ALA A 91 0.50 9.21 9.41
N SER A 92 1.35 9.42 8.39
CA SER A 92 1.53 10.72 7.75
C SER A 92 0.38 11.07 6.80
N GLY A 93 -0.31 10.06 6.28
CA GLY A 93 -1.48 10.14 5.43
C GLY A 93 -2.18 8.78 5.36
N GLU A 94 -3.43 8.80 4.97
CA GLU A 94 -4.30 7.63 4.94
C GLU A 94 -4.90 7.46 3.54
N VAL A 95 -4.85 6.25 3.01
CA VAL A 95 -5.46 5.88 1.73
C VAL A 95 -6.58 4.89 2.00
N TYR A 96 -7.72 5.12 1.38
CA TYR A 96 -8.92 4.29 1.45
C TYR A 96 -9.43 3.94 0.05
N PHE A 97 -9.94 2.74 -0.09
CA PHE A 97 -10.66 2.27 -1.27
C PHE A 97 -11.96 1.61 -0.83
N ALA A 98 -13.08 2.11 -1.29
CA ALA A 98 -14.39 1.51 -1.02
C ALA A 98 -14.52 0.21 -1.81
N LEU A 99 -14.26 -0.92 -1.15
CA LEU A 99 -14.12 -2.23 -1.78
C LEU A 99 -15.48 -2.90 -2.00
N GLN A 100 -16.42 -2.68 -1.08
CA GLN A 100 -17.78 -3.20 -1.16
C GLN A 100 -18.73 -2.28 -0.40
N GLY A 101 -19.87 -1.96 -1.00
CA GLY A 101 -20.90 -1.11 -0.40
C GLY A 101 -20.49 0.35 -0.27
N ASP A 102 -21.42 1.18 0.20
CA ASP A 102 -21.25 2.63 0.32
C ASP A 102 -21.01 3.03 1.77
N ALA A 103 -20.18 4.05 1.98
CA ALA A 103 -19.81 4.55 3.29
C ALA A 103 -19.71 6.07 3.31
N VAL A 104 -19.88 6.67 4.49
CA VAL A 104 -19.36 8.01 4.76
C VAL A 104 -18.04 7.85 5.50
N ILE A 105 -16.98 8.45 4.96
CA ILE A 105 -15.67 8.52 5.59
C ILE A 105 -15.44 9.93 6.08
N ALA A 106 -15.41 10.09 7.39
CA ALA A 106 -15.31 11.40 8.05
C ALA A 106 -14.03 11.53 8.87
N LYS A 107 -13.35 12.65 8.70
CA LYS A 107 -12.17 13.04 9.48
C LYS A 107 -12.16 14.53 9.71
N ARG A 108 -12.21 14.93 10.99
CA ARG A 108 -12.28 16.35 11.39
C ARG A 108 -13.47 17.06 10.71
N ALA A 109 -13.20 18.09 9.89
CA ALA A 109 -14.23 18.81 9.12
C ALA A 109 -14.54 18.16 7.76
N ASP A 110 -13.71 17.21 7.30
CA ASP A 110 -13.93 16.54 6.03
C ASP A 110 -14.92 15.39 6.21
N SER A 111 -15.87 15.27 5.29
CA SER A 111 -16.85 14.19 5.22
C SER A 111 -17.09 13.83 3.77
N ILE A 112 -16.75 12.61 3.38
CA ILE A 112 -16.79 12.15 1.99
C ILE A 112 -17.75 10.98 1.89
N GLU A 113 -18.76 11.12 1.03
CA GLU A 113 -19.60 9.99 0.62
C GLU A 113 -18.82 9.13 -0.36
N ALA A 114 -18.40 7.96 0.10
CA ALA A 114 -17.64 6.99 -0.68
C ALA A 114 -18.59 5.92 -1.25
N ARG A 115 -18.50 5.68 -2.54
CA ARG A 115 -19.19 4.59 -3.24
C ARG A 115 -18.20 3.51 -3.62
N GLU A 116 -18.71 2.31 -3.84
CA GLU A 116 -17.87 1.20 -4.30
C GLU A 116 -17.01 1.58 -5.51
N GLY A 117 -15.70 1.34 -5.40
CA GLY A 117 -14.71 1.72 -6.41
C GLY A 117 -14.03 3.07 -6.19
N ASP A 118 -14.52 3.90 -5.28
CA ASP A 118 -13.91 5.20 -4.99
C ASP A 118 -12.60 5.05 -4.23
N VAL A 119 -11.62 5.91 -4.55
CA VAL A 119 -10.38 6.10 -3.80
C VAL A 119 -10.45 7.41 -3.02
N ILE A 120 -10.09 7.37 -1.75
CA ILE A 120 -10.03 8.56 -0.88
C ILE A 120 -8.64 8.64 -0.26
N CYS A 121 -8.06 9.83 -0.23
CA CYS A 121 -6.85 10.14 0.52
C CYS A 121 -7.20 11.16 1.60
N LEU A 122 -6.78 10.90 2.83
CA LEU A 122 -7.00 11.81 3.97
C LEU A 122 -5.66 12.18 4.63
N PRO A 123 -5.60 13.36 5.27
CA PRO A 123 -4.46 13.77 6.06
C PRO A 123 -4.23 12.80 7.23
N GLY A 124 -2.98 12.60 7.62
CA GLY A 124 -2.64 11.80 8.79
C GLY A 124 -2.98 12.47 10.12
N GLY A 125 -2.98 11.68 11.18
CA GLY A 125 -3.22 12.10 12.56
C GLY A 125 -4.69 12.33 12.93
N GLY A 126 -5.05 11.96 14.15
CA GLY A 126 -6.41 12.02 14.65
C GLY A 126 -7.30 10.87 14.18
N GLU A 127 -8.56 10.93 14.53
CA GLU A 127 -9.55 9.88 14.28
C GLU A 127 -10.16 9.99 12.88
N THR A 128 -10.39 8.84 12.25
CA THR A 128 -11.20 8.69 11.04
C THR A 128 -12.35 7.74 11.35
N THR A 129 -13.57 8.14 11.03
CA THR A 129 -14.77 7.34 11.23
C THR A 129 -15.35 6.92 9.89
N ILE A 130 -15.61 5.63 9.73
CA ILE A 130 -16.26 5.02 8.59
C ILE A 130 -17.67 4.60 9.03
N THR A 131 -18.70 5.07 8.35
CA THR A 131 -20.09 4.74 8.63
C THR A 131 -20.72 4.08 7.42
N ALA A 132 -21.27 2.89 7.60
CA ALA A 132 -22.00 2.18 6.54
C ALA A 132 -23.36 2.84 6.26
N THR A 133 -23.69 3.10 4.98
CA THR A 133 -24.87 3.93 4.61
C THR A 133 -26.01 3.12 3.98
N SER A 134 -25.72 2.15 3.15
CA SER A 134 -26.73 1.41 2.37
C SER A 134 -26.78 -0.09 2.64
N GLY A 135 -25.99 -0.58 3.59
CA GLY A 135 -25.81 -2.00 3.91
C GLY A 135 -24.47 -2.16 4.60
N ASP A 136 -23.97 -3.39 4.69
CA ASP A 136 -22.59 -3.61 5.12
C ASP A 136 -21.62 -2.97 4.12
N CYS A 137 -20.51 -2.42 4.62
CA CYS A 137 -19.43 -1.99 3.75
C CYS A 137 -18.08 -2.58 4.17
N VAL A 138 -17.18 -2.71 3.20
CA VAL A 138 -15.79 -3.07 3.40
C VAL A 138 -14.92 -2.04 2.71
N VAL A 139 -14.05 -1.40 3.47
CA VAL A 139 -13.09 -0.41 2.97
C VAL A 139 -11.68 -0.99 3.13
N TYR A 140 -10.91 -1.03 2.05
CA TYR A 140 -9.48 -1.32 2.11
C TYR A 140 -8.73 -0.04 2.47
N SER A 141 -7.79 -0.13 3.39
CA SER A 141 -6.97 1.01 3.83
C SER A 141 -5.49 0.67 3.79
N VAL A 142 -4.66 1.65 3.43
CA VAL A 142 -3.18 1.57 3.49
C VAL A 142 -2.62 2.82 4.14
N THR A 143 -1.72 2.62 5.08
CA THR A 143 -1.04 3.69 5.84
C THR A 143 0.46 3.41 5.95
N ASP A 144 1.24 4.43 6.30
CA ASP A 144 2.67 4.34 6.55
C ASP A 144 3.02 4.24 8.06
N GLU A 145 2.08 3.75 8.87
CA GLU A 145 2.29 3.55 10.33
C GLU A 145 3.60 2.81 10.65
N PRO A 146 3.99 1.72 9.94
CA PRO A 146 5.24 1.02 10.21
C PRO A 146 6.49 1.88 9.96
N ALA A 147 6.48 2.71 8.91
CA ALA A 147 7.61 3.60 8.62
C ALA A 147 7.80 4.64 9.73
N LEU A 148 6.70 5.24 10.23
CA LEU A 148 6.78 6.17 11.35
C LEU A 148 7.25 5.46 12.63
N ALA A 149 6.71 4.28 12.92
CA ALA A 149 7.12 3.49 14.08
C ALA A 149 8.62 3.14 14.05
N TRP A 150 9.13 2.73 12.89
CA TRP A 150 10.56 2.46 12.68
C TRP A 150 11.43 3.69 12.96
N LEU A 151 11.00 4.87 12.51
CA LEU A 151 11.71 6.13 12.70
C LEU A 151 11.56 6.71 14.11
N GLY A 152 10.66 6.17 14.94
CA GLY A 152 10.26 6.80 16.21
C GLY A 152 9.52 8.13 15.99
N ALA A 153 8.95 8.32 14.80
CA ALA A 153 8.16 9.47 14.43
C ALA A 153 6.67 9.27 14.81
N ARG A 154 5.90 10.32 14.68
CA ARG A 154 4.46 10.33 14.94
C ARG A 154 3.72 10.97 13.78
N ALA A 155 2.43 10.70 13.70
CA ALA A 155 1.52 11.40 12.82
C ALA A 155 1.61 12.92 13.05
N PRO A 156 1.39 13.73 12.01
CA PRO A 156 1.39 15.19 12.16
C PRO A 156 0.24 15.65 13.05
N ASP A 157 0.48 16.71 13.82
CA ASP A 157 -0.57 17.40 14.57
C ASP A 157 -1.64 17.93 13.62
N GLU A 158 -2.79 18.27 14.19
CA GLU A 158 -3.92 18.83 13.43
C GLU A 158 -3.51 20.09 12.66
N GLY A 159 -3.84 20.10 11.37
CA GLY A 159 -3.50 21.20 10.46
C GLY A 159 -2.03 21.24 10.00
N GLN A 160 -1.19 20.31 10.46
CA GLN A 160 0.23 20.23 10.05
C GLN A 160 0.49 19.19 8.95
N SER A 161 -0.50 18.34 8.63
CA SER A 161 -0.37 17.40 7.54
C SER A 161 -0.16 18.10 6.21
N ARG A 162 0.78 17.61 5.41
CA ARG A 162 0.98 18.06 4.03
C ARG A 162 0.08 17.33 3.04
N VAL A 163 -0.58 16.27 3.48
CA VAL A 163 -1.58 15.54 2.70
C VAL A 163 -2.90 16.28 2.80
N ALA A 164 -3.54 16.54 1.66
CA ALA A 164 -4.89 17.10 1.61
C ALA A 164 -5.92 15.96 1.52
N ALA A 165 -7.15 16.24 1.95
CA ALA A 165 -8.28 15.37 1.66
C ALA A 165 -8.58 15.42 0.15
N VAL A 166 -8.59 14.24 -0.50
CA VAL A 166 -8.87 14.11 -1.94
C VAL A 166 -9.79 12.92 -2.15
N HIS A 167 -10.77 13.11 -3.02
CA HIS A 167 -11.69 12.07 -3.48
C HIS A 167 -11.49 11.83 -4.98
N TYR A 168 -11.31 10.58 -5.36
CA TYR A 168 -11.21 10.12 -6.75
C TYR A 168 -12.40 9.21 -7.01
N PRO A 169 -13.48 9.70 -7.65
CA PRO A 169 -14.67 8.90 -7.92
C PRO A 169 -14.38 7.75 -8.89
N ALA A 170 -14.98 6.59 -8.69
CA ALA A 170 -14.82 5.40 -9.52
C ALA A 170 -15.08 5.70 -11.00
N SER A 171 -16.12 6.51 -11.29
CA SER A 171 -16.45 6.90 -12.67
C SER A 171 -15.35 7.69 -13.37
N GLU A 172 -14.61 8.53 -12.65
CA GLU A 172 -13.48 9.28 -13.19
C GLU A 172 -12.26 8.39 -13.37
N ILE A 173 -12.02 7.47 -12.42
CA ILE A 173 -10.95 6.46 -12.51
C ILE A 173 -11.16 5.61 -13.76
N ASP A 174 -12.38 5.11 -13.98
CA ASP A 174 -12.73 4.29 -15.15
C ASP A 174 -12.57 5.08 -16.45
N ALA A 175 -13.04 6.33 -16.50
CA ALA A 175 -12.89 7.19 -17.68
C ALA A 175 -11.41 7.43 -18.02
N CYS A 176 -10.57 7.71 -17.01
CA CYS A 176 -9.13 7.87 -17.19
C CYS A 176 -8.49 6.58 -17.68
N LEU A 177 -8.82 5.44 -17.09
CA LEU A 177 -8.26 4.15 -17.47
C LEU A 177 -8.65 3.75 -18.89
N ASN A 178 -9.91 3.95 -19.29
CA ASN A 178 -10.37 3.72 -20.66
C ASN A 178 -9.63 4.63 -21.65
N SER A 179 -9.41 5.91 -21.31
CA SER A 179 -8.63 6.82 -22.16
C SER A 179 -7.18 6.35 -22.34
N VAL A 180 -6.58 5.72 -21.31
CA VAL A 180 -5.23 5.10 -21.42
C VAL A 180 -5.28 3.92 -22.37
N HIS A 181 -6.32 3.05 -22.29
CA HIS A 181 -6.48 1.92 -23.19
C HIS A 181 -6.63 2.32 -24.64
N ASP A 182 -7.33 3.42 -24.91
CA ASP A 182 -7.56 3.92 -26.29
C ASP A 182 -6.32 4.59 -26.92
N ARG A 183 -5.42 5.15 -26.11
CA ARG A 183 -4.32 6.01 -26.59
C ARG A 183 -2.93 5.41 -26.49
N VAL A 184 -2.71 4.51 -25.52
CA VAL A 184 -1.36 3.97 -25.26
C VAL A 184 -1.18 2.67 -26.03
N THR A 185 -0.28 2.70 -27.00
CA THR A 185 0.05 1.57 -27.88
C THR A 185 1.46 1.05 -27.70
N ASP A 186 2.24 1.60 -26.76
CA ASP A 186 3.61 1.17 -26.50
C ASP A 186 3.60 -0.19 -25.78
N GLU A 187 4.17 -1.21 -26.42
CA GLU A 187 4.22 -2.57 -25.95
C GLU A 187 5.16 -2.80 -24.74
N ARG A 188 6.06 -1.84 -24.46
CA ARG A 188 7.04 -1.92 -23.36
C ARG A 188 6.55 -1.37 -22.01
N LEU A 189 5.28 -1.06 -21.89
CA LEU A 189 4.74 -0.54 -20.66
C LEU A 189 4.46 -1.67 -19.64
N THR A 190 4.63 -1.35 -18.36
CA THR A 190 4.29 -2.20 -17.21
C THR A 190 2.79 -2.45 -17.03
N GLY A 191 2.05 -2.48 -18.12
CA GLY A 191 0.60 -2.48 -18.16
C GLY A 191 0.02 -1.08 -18.37
N LYS A 192 -1.29 -0.99 -18.46
CA LYS A 192 -2.03 0.26 -18.57
C LYS A 192 -2.53 0.64 -17.19
N PHE A 193 -2.18 1.85 -16.72
CA PHE A 193 -2.49 2.28 -15.37
C PHE A 193 -2.83 3.76 -15.28
N VAL A 194 -3.47 4.12 -14.19
CA VAL A 194 -3.68 5.50 -13.75
C VAL A 194 -3.00 5.67 -12.40
N LEU A 195 -2.08 6.64 -12.28
CA LEU A 195 -1.48 7.01 -11.00
C LEU A 195 -2.34 8.06 -10.31
N PHE A 196 -2.49 7.90 -9.00
CA PHE A 196 -3.15 8.87 -8.14
C PHE A 196 -2.11 9.84 -7.54
N SER A 197 -2.42 11.12 -7.57
CA SER A 197 -1.56 12.16 -6.98
C SER A 197 -2.42 13.28 -6.40
N GLY A 198 -1.95 13.88 -5.32
CA GLY A 198 -2.64 14.97 -4.63
C GLY A 198 -1.77 16.20 -4.44
N PRO A 199 -2.34 17.34 -4.03
CA PRO A 199 -1.62 18.61 -3.91
C PRO A 199 -0.37 18.55 -3.03
N GLY A 200 -0.38 17.73 -1.97
CA GLY A 200 0.72 17.59 -1.02
C GLY A 200 1.88 16.72 -1.48
N ALA A 201 1.77 16.04 -2.64
CA ALA A 201 2.75 15.08 -3.17
C ALA A 201 2.88 15.13 -4.71
N ALA A 202 2.42 16.22 -5.32
CA ALA A 202 2.43 16.37 -6.79
C ALA A 202 3.85 16.32 -7.40
N GLU A 203 4.87 16.77 -6.68
CA GLU A 203 6.26 16.73 -7.14
C GLU A 203 6.85 15.32 -7.26
N THR A 204 6.22 14.33 -6.64
CA THR A 204 6.62 12.92 -6.69
C THR A 204 5.61 12.05 -7.43
N ASN A 205 4.48 12.59 -7.91
CA ASN A 205 3.38 11.84 -8.51
C ASN A 205 2.85 10.73 -7.60
N THR A 206 2.79 11.00 -6.30
CA THR A 206 2.33 10.04 -5.28
C THR A 206 1.06 10.53 -4.61
N VAL A 207 0.29 9.64 -3.99
CA VAL A 207 -0.95 10.00 -3.29
C VAL A 207 -0.67 10.59 -1.91
N THR A 208 0.36 10.10 -1.24
CA THR A 208 0.97 10.71 -0.05
C THR A 208 2.48 10.83 -0.26
N ARG A 209 3.21 11.42 0.68
CA ARG A 209 4.68 11.52 0.55
C ARG A 209 5.42 10.19 0.64
N THR A 210 4.78 9.17 1.17
CA THR A 210 5.34 7.83 1.35
C THR A 210 4.75 6.82 0.38
N ILE A 211 3.47 6.99 0.00
CA ILE A 211 2.69 6.01 -0.75
C ILE A 211 2.46 6.47 -2.18
N SER A 212 2.91 5.70 -3.16
CA SER A 212 2.42 5.74 -4.53
C SER A 212 1.24 4.78 -4.70
N LEU A 213 0.24 5.18 -5.46
CA LEU A 213 -0.98 4.40 -5.68
C LEU A 213 -1.32 4.39 -7.16
N ALA A 214 -1.68 3.23 -7.68
CA ALA A 214 -2.08 3.07 -9.07
C ALA A 214 -3.28 2.14 -9.22
N MET A 215 -4.21 2.49 -10.09
CA MET A 215 -5.18 1.55 -10.64
C MET A 215 -4.57 0.94 -11.90
N ASN A 216 -4.21 -0.35 -11.83
CA ASN A 216 -3.61 -1.09 -12.93
C ASN A 216 -4.64 -1.95 -13.65
N SER A 217 -4.42 -2.14 -14.93
CA SER A 217 -5.23 -3.05 -15.73
C SER A 217 -4.38 -3.81 -16.76
N LEU A 218 -4.88 -5.00 -17.09
CA LEU A 218 -4.28 -5.85 -18.11
C LEU A 218 -5.40 -6.47 -18.95
N GLU A 219 -5.30 -6.36 -20.27
CA GLU A 219 -6.31 -6.89 -21.19
C GLU A 219 -6.47 -8.42 -21.05
N ALA A 220 -7.59 -8.94 -21.52
CA ALA A 220 -7.82 -10.37 -21.66
C ALA A 220 -6.72 -11.01 -22.51
N GLY A 221 -6.10 -12.09 -22.02
CA GLY A 221 -4.97 -12.75 -22.65
C GLY A 221 -3.65 -11.97 -22.58
N GLY A 222 -3.62 -10.84 -21.86
CA GLY A 222 -2.44 -9.98 -21.75
C GLY A 222 -1.40 -10.49 -20.76
N THR A 223 -0.16 -10.09 -20.99
CA THR A 223 0.97 -10.34 -20.09
C THR A 223 1.74 -9.04 -19.88
N GLN A 224 2.06 -8.76 -18.64
CA GLN A 224 2.96 -7.68 -18.28
C GLN A 224 4.40 -8.19 -18.31
N GLU A 225 5.30 -7.46 -18.97
CA GLU A 225 6.72 -7.82 -19.07
C GLU A 225 7.36 -7.92 -17.67
N ALA A 226 8.27 -8.87 -17.52
CA ALA A 226 8.97 -9.08 -16.26
C ALA A 226 9.86 -7.89 -15.92
N HIS A 227 9.72 -7.39 -14.71
CA HIS A 227 10.42 -6.20 -14.24
C HIS A 227 10.72 -6.24 -12.74
N ARG A 228 11.52 -5.29 -12.28
CA ARG A 228 11.86 -5.09 -10.87
C ARG A 228 11.69 -3.63 -10.48
N HIS A 229 11.40 -3.39 -9.22
CA HIS A 229 11.46 -2.05 -8.63
C HIS A 229 11.87 -2.12 -7.15
N ASN A 230 12.38 -1.01 -6.63
CA ASN A 230 12.84 -0.91 -5.24
C ASN A 230 11.69 -0.95 -4.24
N ALA A 231 10.56 -0.34 -4.59
CA ALA A 231 9.40 -0.30 -3.72
C ALA A 231 8.79 -1.70 -3.54
N VAL A 232 8.27 -1.99 -2.36
CA VAL A 232 7.37 -3.13 -2.17
C VAL A 232 6.02 -2.81 -2.83
N ALA A 233 5.33 -3.81 -3.38
CA ALA A 233 3.98 -3.62 -3.88
C ALA A 233 2.96 -4.44 -3.08
N LEU A 234 1.87 -3.77 -2.69
CA LEU A 234 0.65 -4.35 -2.15
C LEU A 234 -0.41 -4.30 -3.26
N THR A 235 -0.68 -5.43 -3.88
CA THR A 235 -1.62 -5.55 -5.00
C THR A 235 -2.95 -6.08 -4.51
N LEU A 236 -3.95 -5.21 -4.42
CA LEU A 236 -5.34 -5.59 -4.16
C LEU A 236 -5.99 -6.05 -5.48
N CYS A 237 -6.40 -7.31 -5.53
CA CYS A 237 -7.02 -7.92 -6.71
C CYS A 237 -8.49 -7.52 -6.80
N LEU A 238 -8.86 -6.67 -7.74
CA LEU A 238 -10.23 -6.16 -7.87
C LEU A 238 -11.07 -7.02 -8.82
N GLN A 239 -10.53 -7.31 -10.00
CA GLN A 239 -11.21 -8.04 -11.04
C GLN A 239 -10.24 -8.91 -11.83
N GLY A 240 -10.68 -10.08 -12.25
CA GLY A 240 -9.97 -10.99 -13.13
C GLY A 240 -10.23 -12.44 -12.77
N GLU A 241 -10.38 -13.27 -13.82
CA GLU A 241 -10.44 -14.73 -13.72
C GLU A 241 -9.17 -15.28 -14.35
N HIS A 242 -8.57 -16.34 -13.78
CA HIS A 242 -7.33 -16.93 -14.27
C HIS A 242 -6.16 -15.94 -14.36
N VAL A 243 -6.11 -15.01 -13.38
CA VAL A 243 -5.00 -14.06 -13.25
C VAL A 243 -4.00 -14.59 -12.23
N TYR A 244 -2.72 -14.41 -12.53
CA TYR A 244 -1.64 -14.77 -11.61
C TYR A 244 -0.42 -13.87 -11.78
N SER A 245 0.43 -13.88 -10.78
CA SER A 245 1.76 -13.25 -10.82
C SER A 245 2.84 -14.33 -10.79
N LEU A 246 3.92 -14.12 -11.52
CA LEU A 246 5.18 -14.82 -11.29
C LEU A 246 6.07 -13.86 -10.48
N VAL A 247 6.58 -14.33 -9.34
CA VAL A 247 7.50 -13.57 -8.48
C VAL A 247 8.71 -14.44 -8.20
N ASP A 248 9.87 -14.04 -8.71
CA ASP A 248 11.11 -14.83 -8.70
C ASP A 248 10.88 -16.28 -9.21
N GLY A 249 10.09 -16.39 -10.29
CA GLY A 249 9.74 -17.65 -10.94
C GLY A 249 8.65 -18.49 -10.25
N ALA A 250 8.17 -18.05 -9.09
CA ALA A 250 7.11 -18.76 -8.38
C ALA A 250 5.74 -18.12 -8.63
N ARG A 251 4.76 -18.96 -9.00
CA ARG A 251 3.38 -18.54 -9.29
C ARG A 251 2.60 -18.21 -8.03
N SER A 252 1.82 -17.13 -8.10
CA SER A 252 0.81 -16.72 -7.12
C SER A 252 -0.49 -16.44 -7.86
N ASP A 253 -1.48 -17.29 -7.68
CA ASP A 253 -2.82 -17.07 -8.25
C ASP A 253 -3.52 -15.92 -7.52
N TRP A 254 -4.29 -15.15 -8.28
CA TRP A 254 -5.06 -14.05 -7.73
C TRP A 254 -6.40 -14.54 -7.21
N HIS A 255 -6.73 -14.07 -6.02
CA HIS A 255 -8.05 -14.26 -5.43
C HIS A 255 -8.72 -12.89 -5.33
N GLN A 256 -9.95 -12.77 -5.84
CA GLN A 256 -10.67 -11.50 -5.82
C GLN A 256 -10.70 -10.91 -4.41
N HIS A 257 -10.43 -9.63 -4.31
CA HIS A 257 -10.35 -8.82 -3.10
C HIS A 257 -9.21 -9.20 -2.12
N ALA A 258 -8.38 -10.19 -2.42
CA ALA A 258 -7.18 -10.46 -1.64
C ALA A 258 -6.05 -9.49 -2.01
N VAL A 259 -5.17 -9.23 -1.05
CA VAL A 259 -3.95 -8.45 -1.25
C VAL A 259 -2.76 -9.40 -1.39
N LEU A 260 -1.96 -9.18 -2.43
CA LEU A 260 -0.70 -9.89 -2.65
C LEU A 260 0.48 -8.97 -2.37
N ILE A 261 1.55 -9.51 -1.80
CA ILE A 261 2.83 -8.82 -1.66
C ILE A 261 3.77 -9.24 -2.78
N THR A 262 4.29 -8.23 -3.51
CA THR A 262 5.49 -8.36 -4.33
C THR A 262 6.66 -7.75 -3.55
N PRO A 263 7.65 -8.56 -3.13
CA PRO A 263 8.79 -8.06 -2.36
C PRO A 263 9.64 -7.06 -3.16
N PRO A 264 10.36 -6.15 -2.49
CA PRO A 264 11.25 -5.20 -3.16
C PRO A 264 12.35 -5.93 -3.95
N ALA A 265 12.67 -5.43 -5.12
CA ALA A 265 13.67 -5.95 -6.06
C ALA A 265 13.42 -7.36 -6.61
N SER A 266 12.31 -8.03 -6.26
CA SER A 266 11.92 -9.30 -6.87
C SER A 266 11.56 -9.13 -8.34
N LEU A 267 12.04 -10.03 -9.19
CA LEU A 267 11.61 -10.10 -10.59
C LEU A 267 10.17 -10.58 -10.65
N HIS A 268 9.29 -9.79 -11.24
CA HIS A 268 7.88 -10.16 -11.30
C HIS A 268 7.20 -9.76 -12.60
N SER A 269 6.15 -10.50 -12.93
CA SER A 269 5.25 -10.25 -14.05
C SER A 269 3.83 -10.65 -13.69
N HIS A 270 2.85 -10.07 -14.38
CA HIS A 270 1.44 -10.40 -14.21
C HIS A 270 0.85 -10.96 -15.50
N HIS A 271 -0.03 -11.94 -15.37
CA HIS A 271 -0.60 -12.68 -16.50
C HIS A 271 -2.11 -12.76 -16.33
N ASN A 272 -2.85 -12.39 -17.37
CA ASN A 272 -4.29 -12.50 -17.43
C ASN A 272 -4.66 -13.54 -18.51
N GLU A 273 -4.84 -14.79 -18.10
CA GLU A 273 -5.29 -15.88 -18.97
C GLU A 273 -6.83 -15.94 -19.10
N GLY A 274 -7.53 -15.02 -18.46
CA GLY A 274 -8.98 -14.91 -18.52
C GLY A 274 -9.49 -14.20 -19.77
N ASN A 275 -10.81 -14.08 -19.88
CA ASN A 275 -11.51 -13.45 -20.99
C ASN A 275 -12.02 -12.04 -20.69
N LYS A 276 -11.73 -11.51 -19.52
CA LYS A 276 -12.08 -10.16 -19.09
C LYS A 276 -10.80 -9.39 -18.73
N ARG A 277 -10.89 -8.05 -18.81
CA ARG A 277 -9.84 -7.16 -18.32
C ARG A 277 -9.58 -7.43 -16.83
N MET A 278 -8.33 -7.57 -16.44
CA MET A 278 -7.89 -7.57 -15.05
C MET A 278 -7.82 -6.14 -14.52
N LEU A 279 -8.22 -5.93 -13.27
CA LEU A 279 -8.06 -4.68 -12.51
C LEU A 279 -7.42 -4.98 -11.15
N SER A 280 -6.50 -4.11 -10.74
CA SER A 280 -5.91 -4.12 -9.41
C SER A 280 -5.57 -2.72 -8.92
N LEU A 281 -5.72 -2.50 -7.61
CA LEU A 281 -5.21 -1.31 -6.95
C LEU A 281 -3.86 -1.66 -6.30
N VAL A 282 -2.80 -0.95 -6.70
CA VAL A 282 -1.45 -1.21 -6.23
C VAL A 282 -0.95 -0.05 -5.40
N ALA A 283 -0.70 -0.31 -4.12
CA ALA A 283 -0.05 0.63 -3.20
C ALA A 283 1.41 0.21 -3.00
N GLN A 284 2.31 1.18 -3.10
CA GLN A 284 3.75 0.96 -2.91
C GLN A 284 4.33 2.02 -1.97
N ASP A 285 5.41 1.70 -1.28
CA ASP A 285 6.21 2.67 -0.53
C ASP A 285 7.13 3.54 -1.44
N GLY A 286 6.67 3.74 -2.68
CA GLY A 286 7.42 4.40 -3.76
C GLY A 286 7.82 5.84 -3.46
N GLY A 287 7.01 6.57 -2.68
CA GLY A 287 7.30 7.95 -2.32
C GLY A 287 8.64 8.11 -1.58
N LEU A 288 9.05 7.13 -0.80
CA LEU A 288 10.34 7.12 -0.09
C LEU A 288 11.51 7.08 -1.09
N PHE A 289 11.39 6.24 -2.13
CA PHE A 289 12.42 6.10 -3.18
C PHE A 289 12.43 7.28 -4.12
N TYR A 290 11.27 7.86 -4.43
CA TYR A 290 11.19 9.08 -5.25
C TYR A 290 11.83 10.28 -4.53
N ASN A 291 11.57 10.40 -3.22
CA ASN A 291 12.24 11.42 -2.41
C ASN A 291 13.75 11.21 -2.37
N ALA A 292 14.23 9.98 -2.27
CA ALA A 292 15.66 9.64 -2.29
C ALA A 292 16.30 9.75 -3.69
N ARG A 293 15.54 10.00 -4.78
CA ARG A 293 15.96 10.01 -6.20
C ARG A 293 16.55 8.66 -6.63
N THR A 294 16.07 7.58 -6.05
CA THR A 294 16.52 6.20 -6.30
C THR A 294 15.39 5.34 -6.84
N VAL A 295 14.60 5.87 -7.76
CA VAL A 295 13.54 5.10 -8.44
C VAL A 295 14.22 4.01 -9.25
N GLY A 296 14.36 2.83 -8.63
CA GLY A 296 14.92 1.65 -9.27
C GLY A 296 13.81 0.89 -9.97
N PHE A 297 13.71 1.06 -11.27
CA PHE A 297 12.84 0.29 -12.13
C PHE A 297 13.65 -0.23 -13.31
N SER A 298 13.55 -1.53 -13.61
CA SER A 298 14.17 -2.14 -14.77
C SER A 298 13.34 -3.31 -15.29
N PHE A 299 13.31 -3.46 -16.61
CA PHE A 299 12.92 -4.71 -17.24
C PHE A 299 14.07 -5.72 -17.17
N ASP A 300 13.74 -7.01 -17.33
CA ASP A 300 14.74 -8.11 -17.33
C ASP A 300 15.51 -8.17 -18.66
#